data_3f6c902baa713883f05bbff77ea60c15
#
_entry.id   3f6c902baa713883f05bbff77ea60c15
#
_cell.length_a   1.000
_cell.length_b   1.000
_cell.length_c   1.000
_cell.angle_alpha   90.00
_cell.angle_beta   90.00
_cell.angle_gamma   90.00
#
_symmetry.space_group_name_H-M   'P 1'
#
loop_
_entity.id
_entity.type
_entity.pdbx_description
1 polymer ?
#
loop_
_entity_poly.entity_id
_entity_poly.type
_entity_poly.pdbx_seq_one_letter_code
_entity_poly.pdbx_strand_id
1 'polypeptide(L)'
;MAKYLKESNSKPVAFGEEGYINLSGFTEISAESGRKGEIGITDCDGSKRVRISKKLFSALGEPKSMKVLMSDTKVAFVAVAEGTIGAYDVCKGSVIYSTELADKIMALVPDIEFKENATTRCGSIEKIQTDENEAVTVILNFD
;
A
#
# COMPACT_ATOMS: atom_id res chain seq x y z
N MET A 1 -12.63 -2.21 23.87
CA MET A 1 -12.14 -2.06 24.02
C MET A 1 -11.81 -1.45 24.09
N ALA A 2 -11.95 -1.70 24.63
CA ALA A 2 -11.65 -1.23 24.83
C ALA A 2 -11.19 -0.65 25.19
N LYS A 3 -11.40 -0.47 25.42
CA LYS A 3 -10.79 -0.09 25.68
C LYS A 3 -9.88 -0.25 25.70
N TYR A 4 -9.55 -0.59 25.54
CA TYR A 4 -8.63 -0.90 25.48
C TYR A 4 -7.72 -0.49 25.21
N LEU A 5 -7.47 -0.51 25.32
CA LEU A 5 -6.59 -0.38 25.35
C LEU A 5 -5.73 0.28 25.02
N LYS A 6 -5.61 0.71 24.90
CA LYS A 6 -4.90 1.31 24.85
C LYS A 6 -3.74 1.41 25.20
N GLU A 7 -3.51 1.49 25.51
CA GLU A 7 -2.37 1.48 25.86
C GLU A 7 -1.79 0.33 25.69
N SER A 8 -1.31 0.09 25.02
CA SER A 8 -0.83 -0.95 24.61
C SER A 8 0.03 -1.66 25.38
N ASN A 9 0.43 -1.37 26.21
CA ASN A 9 1.35 -2.10 26.89
C ASN A 9 0.64 -3.07 27.71
N SER A 10 1.30 -3.86 28.43
CA SER A 10 0.67 -4.90 29.18
C SER A 10 0.19 -4.46 30.51
N LYS A 11 -0.12 -3.21 30.67
CA LYS A 11 -0.70 -2.76 31.90
C LYS A 11 -2.09 -3.30 32.11
N PRO A 12 -2.47 -3.61 33.31
CA PRO A 12 -3.85 -4.02 33.55
C PRO A 12 -4.77 -2.85 33.31
N VAL A 13 -5.97 -3.17 32.89
CA VAL A 13 -7.02 -2.19 32.71
C VAL A 13 -7.94 -2.32 33.90
N ALA A 14 -8.23 -1.20 34.56
CA ALA A 14 -9.04 -1.25 35.76
C ALA A 14 -10.52 -1.21 35.45
N PHE A 15 -11.29 -2.07 36.11
CA PHE A 15 -12.72 -2.03 36.03
C PHE A 15 -13.28 -1.96 37.43
N GLY A 16 -12.74 -1.12 38.27
CA GLY A 16 -13.10 -1.10 39.65
C GLY A 16 -11.97 -1.69 40.42
N GLU A 17 -12.11 -1.82 41.69
CA GLU A 17 -10.99 -2.18 42.48
C GLU A 17 -10.56 -3.57 42.30
N GLU A 18 -11.47 -4.44 41.93
CA GLU A 18 -11.05 -5.73 41.63
C GLU A 18 -11.05 -5.99 40.23
N GLY A 19 -11.29 -5.01 39.40
CA GLY A 19 -11.49 -5.19 37.98
C GLY A 19 -10.28 -5.01 37.15
N TYR A 20 -9.10 -5.22 37.70
CA TYR A 20 -7.91 -5.13 36.87
C TYR A 20 -7.79 -6.34 35.99
N ILE A 21 -7.60 -6.11 34.72
CA ILE A 21 -7.33 -7.18 33.77
C ILE A 21 -5.84 -7.19 33.53
N ASN A 22 -5.22 -8.33 33.81
CA ASN A 22 -3.80 -8.47 33.59
C ASN A 22 -3.56 -8.98 32.19
N LEU A 23 -2.94 -8.16 31.36
CA LEU A 23 -2.68 -8.50 29.95
C LEU A 23 -1.28 -9.04 29.70
N SER A 24 -0.55 -9.37 30.75
CA SER A 24 0.84 -9.77 30.61
C SER A 24 1.03 -11.04 29.80
N GLY A 25 0.05 -11.89 29.67
CA GLY A 25 0.16 -13.09 28.87
C GLY A 25 -0.36 -12.94 27.47
N PHE A 26 -0.74 -11.73 27.08
CA PHE A 26 -1.35 -11.49 25.78
C PHE A 26 -0.38 -10.80 24.86
N THR A 27 -0.51 -11.09 23.57
CA THR A 27 0.29 -10.44 22.54
C THR A 27 -0.62 -9.55 21.73
N GLU A 28 -0.19 -8.33 21.53
CA GLU A 28 -0.98 -7.41 20.71
C GLU A 28 -0.92 -7.86 19.25
N ILE A 29 -2.08 -7.87 18.60
CA ILE A 29 -2.15 -8.16 17.18
C ILE A 29 -2.42 -6.83 16.49
N SER A 30 -1.47 -6.39 15.69
CA SER A 30 -1.57 -5.12 14.99
C SER A 30 -2.61 -5.22 13.88
N ALA A 31 -3.35 -4.14 13.69
CA ALA A 31 -4.26 -4.06 12.54
C ALA A 31 -3.50 -4.08 11.22
N GLU A 32 -2.20 -3.83 11.28
CA GLU A 32 -1.35 -3.89 10.10
C GLU A 32 -0.62 -5.20 9.96
N SER A 33 -0.96 -6.19 10.79
CA SER A 33 -0.31 -7.50 10.68
C SER A 33 -0.72 -8.13 9.35
N GLY A 34 0.08 -9.04 8.86
CA GLY A 34 -0.14 -9.66 7.58
C GLY A 34 0.77 -9.03 6.54
N ARG A 35 0.50 -9.35 5.27
CA ARG A 35 1.38 -8.86 4.22
C ARG A 35 1.19 -7.36 4.05
N LYS A 36 2.30 -6.66 4.10
CA LYS A 36 2.31 -5.21 3.95
C LYS A 36 2.78 -4.84 2.56
N GLY A 37 2.46 -3.64 2.13
CA GLY A 37 2.94 -3.11 0.87
C GLY A 37 2.14 -1.90 0.45
N GLU A 38 2.77 -1.07 -0.35
CA GLU A 38 2.16 0.16 -0.82
C GLU A 38 1.32 -0.08 -2.07
N ILE A 39 1.51 -1.22 -2.72
CA ILE A 39 0.77 -1.57 -3.92
C ILE A 39 -0.07 -2.80 -3.61
N GLY A 40 -1.37 -2.72 -3.91
CA GLY A 40 -2.26 -3.86 -3.81
C GLY A 40 -2.69 -4.27 -5.20
N ILE A 41 -2.54 -5.54 -5.53
CA ILE A 41 -3.01 -6.06 -6.80
C ILE A 41 -4.22 -6.92 -6.52
N THR A 42 -5.34 -6.56 -7.13
CA THR A 42 -6.60 -7.27 -6.97
C THR A 42 -6.92 -7.98 -8.27
N ASP A 43 -7.17 -9.28 -8.17
CA ASP A 43 -7.58 -10.08 -9.32
C ASP A 43 -9.07 -10.34 -9.19
N CYS A 44 -9.82 -9.93 -10.21
CA CYS A 44 -11.26 -10.16 -10.28
C CYS A 44 -11.54 -10.95 -11.54
N ASP A 45 -11.60 -12.26 -11.42
CA ASP A 45 -11.91 -13.16 -12.55
C ASP A 45 -11.00 -12.92 -13.76
N GLY A 46 -9.70 -12.73 -13.49
CA GLY A 46 -8.72 -12.56 -14.55
C GLY A 46 -8.46 -11.12 -14.92
N SER A 47 -9.36 -10.21 -14.55
CA SER A 47 -9.09 -8.78 -14.70
C SER A 47 -8.40 -8.29 -13.46
N LYS A 48 -7.34 -7.54 -13.64
CA LYS A 48 -6.55 -7.09 -12.49
C LYS A 48 -6.54 -5.58 -12.41
N ARG A 49 -6.41 -5.10 -11.19
CA ARG A 49 -6.28 -3.67 -10.96
C ARG A 49 -5.20 -3.44 -9.92
N VAL A 50 -4.58 -2.28 -10.01
CA VAL A 50 -3.50 -1.89 -9.12
C VAL A 50 -4.03 -0.80 -8.21
N ARG A 51 -4.01 -1.05 -6.92
CA ARG A 51 -4.44 -0.06 -5.94
C ARG A 51 -3.20 0.52 -5.26
N ILE A 52 -3.17 1.82 -5.15
CA ILE A 52 -2.06 2.51 -4.51
C ILE A 52 -2.47 2.83 -3.08
N SER A 53 -1.57 2.62 -2.13
CA SER A 53 -1.89 2.89 -0.73
C SER A 53 -2.17 4.38 -0.54
N LYS A 54 -2.92 4.70 0.51
CA LYS A 54 -3.22 6.07 0.81
C LYS A 54 -1.94 6.86 1.06
N LYS A 55 -0.99 6.23 1.74
CA LYS A 55 0.30 6.86 2.01
C LYS A 55 1.04 7.22 0.74
N LEU A 56 1.09 6.29 -0.22
CA LEU A 56 1.76 6.51 -1.49
C LEU A 56 1.03 7.56 -2.32
N PHE A 57 -0.28 7.49 -2.37
CA PHE A 57 -1.09 8.43 -3.14
C PHE A 57 -0.92 9.84 -2.59
N SER A 58 -0.93 10.01 -1.26
CA SER A 58 -0.72 11.31 -0.65
C SER A 58 0.69 11.82 -0.92
N ALA A 59 1.69 10.94 -0.89
CA ALA A 59 3.07 11.35 -1.17
C ALA A 59 3.21 11.85 -2.60
N LEU A 60 2.43 11.31 -3.53
CA LEU A 60 2.44 11.76 -4.92
C LEU A 60 1.64 13.03 -5.16
N GLY A 61 0.93 13.54 -4.15
CA GLY A 61 0.11 14.73 -4.28
C GLY A 61 -1.26 14.45 -4.84
N GLU A 62 -1.72 13.21 -4.73
CA GLU A 62 -3.05 12.78 -5.18
C GLU A 62 -3.30 13.10 -6.65
N PRO A 63 -2.43 12.66 -7.55
CA PRO A 63 -2.56 12.98 -8.96
C PRO A 63 -3.72 12.23 -9.61
N LYS A 64 -4.24 12.78 -10.70
CA LYS A 64 -5.25 12.09 -11.50
C LYS A 64 -4.62 11.23 -12.58
N SER A 65 -3.35 11.44 -12.86
CA SER A 65 -2.61 10.64 -13.84
C SER A 65 -1.19 10.48 -13.37
N MET A 66 -0.57 9.37 -13.72
CA MET A 66 0.82 9.14 -13.38
C MET A 66 1.48 8.26 -14.40
N LYS A 67 2.76 8.47 -14.61
CA LYS A 67 3.57 7.57 -15.42
C LYS A 67 4.21 6.54 -14.53
N VAL A 68 4.44 5.37 -15.07
CA VAL A 68 5.04 4.26 -14.35
C VAL A 68 6.27 3.80 -15.11
N LEU A 69 7.41 3.78 -14.43
CA LEU A 69 8.65 3.29 -15.00
C LEU A 69 9.12 2.11 -14.17
N MET A 70 9.71 1.13 -14.82
CA MET A 70 10.13 -0.08 -14.14
C MET A 70 11.60 -0.38 -14.39
N SER A 71 12.25 -0.91 -13.37
CA SER A 71 13.57 -1.50 -13.50
C SER A 71 13.45 -2.96 -13.09
N ASP A 72 14.58 -3.62 -12.89
CA ASP A 72 14.56 -5.06 -12.56
C ASP A 72 13.87 -5.37 -11.23
N THR A 73 13.96 -4.45 -10.26
CA THR A 73 13.42 -4.68 -8.93
C THR A 73 12.63 -3.51 -8.38
N LYS A 74 12.49 -2.44 -9.16
CA LYS A 74 11.87 -1.22 -8.66
C LYS A 74 10.86 -0.67 -9.64
N VAL A 75 9.92 0.09 -9.10
CA VAL A 75 8.92 0.79 -9.90
C VAL A 75 8.92 2.25 -9.47
N ALA A 76 8.96 3.16 -10.43
CA ALA A 76 8.86 4.58 -10.15
C ALA A 76 7.50 5.08 -10.61
N PHE A 77 6.79 5.75 -9.71
CA PHE A 77 5.55 6.42 -10.04
C PHE A 77 5.82 7.91 -10.12
N VAL A 78 5.47 8.51 -11.24
CA VAL A 78 5.69 9.94 -11.47
C VAL A 78 4.37 10.62 -11.68
N ALA A 79 4.02 11.55 -10.78
CA ALA A 79 2.80 12.32 -10.90
C ALA A 79 2.91 13.24 -12.13
N VAL A 80 1.90 13.24 -12.98
CA VAL A 80 1.89 14.07 -14.18
C VAL A 80 0.54 14.73 -14.34
N ALA A 81 0.45 15.67 -15.26
CA ALA A 81 -0.81 16.35 -15.52
C ALA A 81 -1.82 15.38 -16.12
N GLU A 82 -3.08 15.60 -15.80
CA GLU A 82 -4.17 14.79 -16.33
C GLU A 82 -4.16 14.87 -17.85
N GLY A 83 -4.31 13.72 -18.50
CA GLY A 83 -4.31 13.65 -19.95
C GLY A 83 -2.93 13.53 -20.59
N THR A 84 -1.88 13.41 -19.79
CA THR A 84 -0.53 13.22 -20.32
C THR A 84 -0.46 11.92 -21.11
N ILE A 85 0.09 11.97 -22.30
CA ILE A 85 0.21 10.79 -23.17
C ILE A 85 1.13 9.77 -22.51
N GLY A 86 0.71 8.52 -22.48
CA GLY A 86 1.50 7.45 -21.89
C GLY A 86 1.31 7.29 -20.38
N ALA A 87 0.48 8.12 -19.79
CA ALA A 87 0.21 8.03 -18.35
C ALA A 87 -1.01 7.17 -18.11
N TYR A 88 -1.04 6.57 -16.91
CA TYR A 88 -2.21 5.84 -16.46
C TYR A 88 -3.14 6.78 -15.73
N ASP A 89 -4.43 6.62 -15.92
CA ASP A 89 -5.42 7.38 -15.15
C ASP A 89 -5.58 6.73 -13.79
N VAL A 90 -5.63 7.57 -12.76
CA VAL A 90 -5.86 7.10 -11.40
C VAL A 90 -7.33 7.34 -11.08
N CYS A 91 -8.06 6.27 -10.89
CA CYS A 91 -9.49 6.34 -10.65
C CYS A 91 -9.81 6.48 -9.17
N LYS A 92 -11.08 6.65 -8.86
CA LYS A 92 -11.54 6.83 -7.49
C LYS A 92 -11.02 5.70 -6.61
N GLY A 93 -10.50 6.04 -5.44
CA GLY A 93 -9.92 5.08 -4.52
C GLY A 93 -8.48 4.75 -4.84
N SER A 94 -7.80 5.59 -5.62
CA SER A 94 -6.40 5.43 -6.03
C SER A 94 -6.17 4.11 -6.75
N VAL A 95 -7.00 3.81 -7.73
CA VAL A 95 -6.95 2.55 -8.46
C VAL A 95 -6.61 2.80 -9.92
N ILE A 96 -5.68 2.00 -10.44
CA ILE A 96 -5.36 1.97 -11.85
C ILE A 96 -5.90 0.66 -12.41
N TYR A 97 -6.79 0.75 -13.39
CA TYR A 97 -7.38 -0.43 -14.01
C TYR A 97 -6.51 -0.85 -15.19
N SER A 98 -5.53 -1.68 -14.92
CA SER A 98 -4.64 -2.20 -15.95
C SER A 98 -4.13 -3.57 -15.57
N THR A 99 -4.61 -4.58 -16.27
CA THR A 99 -4.13 -5.94 -16.08
C THR A 99 -2.67 -6.05 -16.50
N GLU A 100 -2.29 -5.35 -17.56
CA GLU A 100 -0.92 -5.39 -18.03
C GLU A 100 0.05 -4.83 -16.98
N LEU A 101 -0.29 -3.70 -16.37
CA LEU A 101 0.56 -3.12 -15.34
C LEU A 101 0.64 -4.05 -14.13
N ALA A 102 -0.50 -4.63 -13.73
CA ALA A 102 -0.52 -5.56 -12.62
C ALA A 102 0.38 -6.76 -12.90
N ASP A 103 0.30 -7.32 -14.10
CA ASP A 103 1.13 -8.47 -14.45
C ASP A 103 2.61 -8.12 -14.43
N LYS A 104 2.97 -6.93 -14.87
CA LYS A 104 4.36 -6.50 -14.85
C LYS A 104 4.89 -6.35 -13.43
N ILE A 105 4.06 -5.82 -12.53
CA ILE A 105 4.45 -5.69 -11.14
C ILE A 105 4.57 -7.07 -10.49
N MET A 106 3.64 -7.97 -10.78
CA MET A 106 3.70 -9.32 -10.24
C MET A 106 4.97 -10.04 -10.65
N ALA A 107 5.46 -9.76 -11.84
CA ALA A 107 6.68 -10.38 -12.33
C ALA A 107 7.92 -9.94 -11.53
N LEU A 108 7.85 -8.83 -10.81
CA LEU A 108 8.96 -8.38 -9.98
C LEU A 108 9.04 -9.14 -8.67
N VAL A 109 7.99 -9.83 -8.30
CA VAL A 109 7.91 -10.54 -7.01
C VAL A 109 7.46 -11.99 -7.23
N PRO A 110 8.27 -12.79 -7.91
CA PRO A 110 7.86 -14.15 -8.26
C PRO A 110 7.62 -15.06 -7.06
N ASP A 111 8.16 -14.70 -5.91
CA ASP A 111 7.97 -15.49 -4.71
C ASP A 111 6.67 -15.20 -3.97
N ILE A 112 5.90 -14.22 -4.43
CA ILE A 112 4.62 -13.89 -3.81
C ILE A 112 3.52 -14.56 -4.60
N GLU A 113 2.64 -15.26 -3.89
CA GLU A 113 1.47 -15.86 -4.50
C GLU A 113 0.34 -14.85 -4.54
N PHE A 114 -0.17 -14.57 -5.74
CA PHE A 114 -1.29 -13.66 -5.93
C PHE A 114 -2.55 -14.50 -6.16
N LYS A 115 -3.44 -14.50 -5.18
CA LYS A 115 -4.62 -15.36 -5.23
C LYS A 115 -5.72 -14.73 -6.06
N GLU A 116 -6.49 -15.57 -6.73
CA GLU A 116 -7.63 -15.12 -7.49
C GLU A 116 -8.67 -14.51 -6.57
N ASN A 117 -9.37 -13.51 -7.06
CA ASN A 117 -10.45 -12.83 -6.34
C ASN A 117 -10.02 -12.31 -4.96
N ALA A 118 -8.77 -11.87 -4.87
CA ALA A 118 -8.23 -11.36 -3.63
C ALA A 118 -7.25 -10.23 -3.93
N THR A 119 -6.93 -9.46 -2.91
CA THR A 119 -5.93 -8.39 -3.03
C THR A 119 -4.66 -8.83 -2.32
N THR A 120 -3.55 -8.74 -3.02
CA THR A 120 -2.24 -9.06 -2.46
C THR A 120 -1.39 -7.80 -2.50
N ARG A 121 -0.73 -7.50 -1.40
CA ARG A 121 0.07 -6.28 -1.29
C ARG A 121 1.54 -6.55 -1.43
N CYS A 122 2.27 -5.59 -1.99
CA CYS A 122 3.71 -5.70 -2.17
C CYS A 122 4.32 -4.32 -2.35
N GLY A 123 5.64 -4.26 -2.29
CA GLY A 123 6.39 -3.03 -2.53
C GLY A 123 6.49 -2.12 -1.31
N SER A 124 7.63 -1.48 -1.18
CA SER A 124 7.83 -0.51 -0.11
C SER A 124 8.44 0.76 -0.70
N ILE A 125 8.09 1.90 -0.11
CA ILE A 125 8.62 3.18 -0.57
C ILE A 125 10.11 3.24 -0.23
N GLU A 126 10.92 3.44 -1.24
CA GLU A 126 12.35 3.58 -1.05
C GLU A 126 12.76 5.05 -1.05
N LYS A 127 12.18 5.84 -1.94
CA LYS A 127 12.61 7.23 -2.09
C LYS A 127 11.48 8.08 -2.64
N ILE A 128 11.35 9.30 -2.14
CA ILE A 128 10.42 10.29 -2.65
C ILE A 128 11.25 11.49 -3.08
N GLN A 129 11.04 11.94 -4.30
CA GLN A 129 11.82 13.06 -4.82
C GLN A 129 10.89 14.02 -5.55
N THR A 130 11.09 15.31 -5.29
CA THR A 130 10.36 16.36 -5.99
C THR A 130 11.35 17.10 -6.87
N ASP A 131 11.04 17.25 -8.14
CA ASP A 131 11.95 17.93 -9.04
C ASP A 131 11.72 19.45 -9.01
N GLU A 132 12.47 20.18 -9.82
CA GLU A 132 12.40 21.64 -9.82
C GLU A 132 11.05 22.17 -10.29
N ASN A 133 10.27 21.36 -11.01
CA ASN A 133 8.94 21.72 -11.45
C ASN A 133 7.87 21.20 -10.48
N GLU A 134 8.29 20.76 -9.29
CA GLU A 134 7.42 20.24 -8.27
C GLU A 134 6.71 18.94 -8.66
N ALA A 135 7.18 18.29 -9.69
CA ALA A 135 6.65 16.95 -10.02
C ALA A 135 7.26 15.93 -9.05
N VAL A 136 6.40 15.10 -8.50
CA VAL A 136 6.82 14.14 -7.46
C VAL A 136 7.03 12.78 -8.09
N THR A 137 8.15 12.16 -7.74
CA THR A 137 8.46 10.80 -8.14
C THR A 137 8.66 9.97 -6.88
N VAL A 138 7.99 8.83 -6.80
CA VAL A 138 8.16 7.90 -5.70
C VAL A 138 8.70 6.60 -6.26
N ILE A 139 9.80 6.14 -5.70
CA ILE A 139 10.41 4.88 -6.11
C ILE A 139 10.05 3.82 -5.09
N LEU A 140 9.51 2.72 -5.57
CA LEU A 140 9.14 1.57 -4.76
C LEU A 140 10.10 0.43 -5.03
N ASN A 141 10.50 -0.23 -3.96
CA ASN A 141 11.36 -1.39 -4.04
C ASN A 141 10.52 -2.64 -3.80
N PHE A 142 10.69 -3.64 -4.64
CA PHE A 142 9.95 -4.88 -4.55
C PHE A 142 10.85 -6.07 -4.18
N ASP A 143 12.04 -5.76 -3.71
CA ASP A 143 12.96 -6.80 -3.30
C ASP A 143 12.55 -7.49 -2.01
#